data_37350bc21a024d6b608d2970ce87f06a
#
_entry.id   37350bc21a024d6b608d2970ce87f06a
#
_cell.length_a   1.000
_cell.length_b   1.000
_cell.length_c   1.000
_cell.angle_alpha   90.00
_cell.angle_beta   90.00
_cell.angle_gamma   90.00
#
_symmetry.space_group_name_H-M   'P 1'
#
loop_
_entity.id
_entity.type
_entity.pdbx_description
1 polymer ?
#
loop_
_entity_poly.entity_id
_entity_poly.type
_entity_poly.pdbx_seq_one_letter_code
_entity_poly.pdbx_strand_id
1 'polypeptide(L)'
;MTGRPTSPGDRTSAERPIVFVIDDDESMRKALTNLFQSVGLRVEVFGSAPELLQSKLPDVASCLVLDVRLPGLSGLDFQTELAMANIHVPIIFMTGHGDIPMTVRAMKAGAIDFLTKPFRHQEMLDAVATAIER
;
A
#
# COMPACT_ATOMS: atom_id res chain seq x y z
N MET A 1 -5.98 -23.10 -26.13
CA MET A 1 -5.41 -23.73 -25.06
C MET A 1 -4.44 -22.86 -24.37
N THR A 2 -4.44 -23.06 -23.26
CA THR A 2 -3.67 -22.18 -22.50
C THR A 2 -2.75 -22.87 -21.57
N GLY A 3 -2.44 -24.05 -21.79
CA GLY A 3 -1.70 -24.87 -20.87
C GLY A 3 -0.33 -24.36 -20.44
N ARG A 4 0.06 -23.19 -20.87
CA ARG A 4 1.33 -22.62 -20.46
C ARG A 4 1.27 -22.27 -18.98
N PRO A 5 2.27 -22.73 -18.19
CA PRO A 5 2.30 -22.34 -16.78
C PRO A 5 2.50 -20.85 -16.64
N THR A 6 1.83 -20.27 -15.68
CA THR A 6 1.97 -18.85 -15.38
C THR A 6 3.17 -18.62 -14.48
N SER A 7 4.09 -17.77 -14.90
CA SER A 7 5.17 -17.30 -14.02
C SER A 7 4.78 -15.89 -13.55
N PRO A 8 5.48 -15.33 -12.58
CA PRO A 8 5.17 -13.96 -12.15
C PRO A 8 5.16 -12.95 -13.29
N GLY A 9 6.00 -13.14 -14.29
CA GLY A 9 6.03 -12.22 -15.43
C GLY A 9 4.94 -12.47 -16.45
N ASP A 10 4.23 -13.58 -16.35
CA ASP A 10 3.22 -13.98 -17.33
C ASP A 10 1.79 -13.76 -16.86
N ARG A 11 1.60 -13.23 -15.68
CA ARG A 11 0.26 -13.02 -15.14
C ARG A 11 -0.49 -11.99 -15.98
N THR A 12 -1.79 -12.21 -16.15
CA THR A 12 -2.63 -11.20 -16.78
C THR A 12 -2.70 -9.98 -15.86
N SER A 13 -3.10 -8.84 -16.42
CA SER A 13 -3.28 -7.64 -15.61
C SER A 13 -4.20 -7.88 -14.42
N ALA A 14 -5.29 -8.62 -14.63
CA ALA A 14 -6.26 -8.87 -13.57
C ALA A 14 -5.71 -9.74 -12.44
N GLU A 15 -4.66 -10.51 -12.70
CA GLU A 15 -4.07 -11.42 -11.72
C GLU A 15 -2.86 -10.85 -11.02
N ARG A 16 -2.31 -9.76 -11.52
CA ARG A 16 -1.13 -9.15 -10.90
C ARG A 16 -1.47 -8.62 -9.52
N PRO A 17 -0.53 -8.74 -8.58
CA PRO A 17 -0.68 -8.07 -7.30
C PRO A 17 -0.87 -6.58 -7.49
N ILE A 18 -1.63 -5.98 -6.62
CA ILE A 18 -1.94 -4.56 -6.70
C ILE A 18 -1.49 -3.85 -5.43
N VAL A 19 -0.90 -2.66 -5.62
CA VAL A 19 -0.52 -1.78 -4.51
C VAL A 19 -1.47 -0.60 -4.52
N PHE A 20 -2.16 -0.41 -3.40
CA PHE A 20 -2.99 0.77 -3.21
C PHE A 20 -2.15 1.82 -2.51
N VAL A 21 -2.15 3.03 -3.02
CA VAL A 21 -1.37 4.14 -2.45
C VAL A 21 -2.31 5.24 -2.03
N ILE A 22 -2.23 5.66 -0.77
CA ILE A 22 -2.96 6.81 -0.29
C ILE A 22 -1.97 7.85 0.21
N ASP A 23 -1.91 8.98 -0.47
CA ASP A 23 -1.07 10.11 -0.10
C ASP A 23 -1.69 11.34 -0.73
N ASP A 24 -1.76 12.44 0.01
CA ASP A 24 -2.32 13.67 -0.52
C ASP A 24 -1.36 14.42 -1.44
N ASP A 25 -0.10 14.02 -1.47
CA ASP A 25 0.93 14.63 -2.33
C ASP A 25 0.92 13.97 -3.71
N GLU A 26 0.52 14.70 -4.72
CA GLU A 26 0.47 14.19 -6.09
C GLU A 26 1.84 13.72 -6.59
N SER A 27 2.90 14.43 -6.22
CA SER A 27 4.26 14.06 -6.63
C SER A 27 4.65 12.70 -6.07
N MET A 28 4.30 12.45 -4.81
CA MET A 28 4.56 11.15 -4.19
C MET A 28 3.75 10.04 -4.87
N ARG A 29 2.47 10.30 -5.17
CA ARG A 29 1.64 9.32 -5.86
C ARG A 29 2.24 8.95 -7.22
N LYS A 30 2.72 9.94 -7.98
CA LYS A 30 3.32 9.69 -9.29
C LYS A 30 4.63 8.92 -9.16
N ALA A 31 5.46 9.30 -8.20
CA ALA A 31 6.74 8.61 -7.99
C ALA A 31 6.54 7.15 -7.62
N LEU A 32 5.61 6.87 -6.73
CA LEU A 32 5.33 5.49 -6.33
C LEU A 32 4.69 4.69 -7.47
N THR A 33 3.80 5.31 -8.24
CA THR A 33 3.21 4.65 -9.39
C THR A 33 4.30 4.20 -10.37
N ASN A 34 5.23 5.10 -10.70
CA ASN A 34 6.31 4.76 -11.60
C ASN A 34 7.20 3.66 -11.03
N LEU A 35 7.51 3.74 -9.74
CA LEU A 35 8.35 2.75 -9.10
C LEU A 35 7.72 1.35 -9.15
N PHE A 36 6.46 1.24 -8.76
CA PHE A 36 5.80 -0.07 -8.71
C PHE A 36 5.54 -0.63 -10.11
N GLN A 37 5.16 0.21 -11.05
CA GLN A 37 4.97 -0.23 -12.42
C GLN A 37 6.27 -0.74 -13.05
N SER A 38 7.41 -0.17 -12.65
CA SER A 38 8.70 -0.59 -13.17
C SER A 38 9.03 -2.04 -12.82
N VAL A 39 8.41 -2.60 -11.80
CA VAL A 39 8.61 -4.00 -11.42
C VAL A 39 7.38 -4.86 -11.68
N GLY A 40 6.45 -4.39 -12.50
CA GLY A 40 5.32 -5.18 -12.96
C GLY A 40 4.12 -5.22 -12.03
N LEU A 41 4.07 -4.37 -11.02
CA LEU A 41 2.93 -4.31 -10.10
C LEU A 41 1.85 -3.38 -10.66
N ARG A 42 0.59 -3.71 -10.36
CA ARG A 42 -0.52 -2.79 -10.61
C ARG A 42 -0.56 -1.79 -9.46
N VAL A 43 -0.98 -0.57 -9.78
CA VAL A 43 -1.05 0.50 -8.78
C VAL A 43 -2.37 1.23 -8.92
N GLU A 44 -3.01 1.49 -7.81
CA GLU A 44 -4.15 2.40 -7.75
C GLU A 44 -3.87 3.44 -6.69
N VAL A 45 -4.02 4.71 -7.06
CA VAL A 45 -3.69 5.81 -6.17
C VAL A 45 -4.95 6.55 -5.75
N PHE A 46 -4.93 7.02 -4.51
CA PHE A 46 -6.03 7.77 -3.94
C PHE A 46 -5.47 8.97 -3.19
N GLY A 47 -6.16 10.09 -3.28
CA GLY A 47 -5.78 11.28 -2.53
C GLY A 47 -6.29 11.28 -1.10
N SER A 48 -7.23 10.39 -0.78
CA SER A 48 -7.84 10.34 0.55
C SER A 48 -8.31 8.93 0.89
N ALA A 49 -8.47 8.68 2.18
CA ALA A 49 -8.97 7.41 2.68
C ALA A 49 -10.40 7.10 2.23
N PRO A 50 -11.35 8.07 2.27
CA PRO A 50 -12.72 7.77 1.81
C PRO A 50 -12.79 7.27 0.38
N GLU A 51 -11.92 7.76 -0.50
CA GLU A 51 -11.92 7.30 -1.89
C GLU A 51 -11.62 5.80 -1.98
N LEU A 52 -10.69 5.30 -1.18
CA LEU A 52 -10.40 3.87 -1.16
C LEU A 52 -11.58 3.07 -0.63
N LEU A 53 -12.20 3.54 0.44
CA LEU A 53 -13.33 2.83 1.06
C LEU A 53 -14.53 2.72 0.13
N GLN A 54 -14.68 3.66 -0.79
CA GLN A 54 -15.77 3.67 -1.75
C GLN A 54 -15.48 2.82 -2.99
N SER A 55 -14.22 2.42 -3.17
CA SER A 55 -13.87 1.62 -4.33
C SER A 55 -14.11 0.15 -4.04
N LYS A 56 -14.30 -0.62 -5.12
CA LYS A 56 -14.44 -2.07 -5.00
C LYS A 56 -13.04 -2.68 -5.06
N LEU A 57 -12.62 -3.30 -3.98
CA LEU A 57 -11.31 -3.91 -3.93
C LEU A 57 -11.29 -5.24 -4.66
N PRO A 58 -10.35 -5.47 -5.57
CA PRO A 58 -10.27 -6.74 -6.28
C PRO A 58 -9.81 -7.88 -5.38
N ASP A 59 -10.19 -9.09 -5.74
CA ASP A 59 -9.83 -10.29 -4.99
C ASP A 59 -8.49 -10.84 -5.51
N VAL A 60 -7.43 -10.07 -5.32
CA VAL A 60 -6.07 -10.47 -5.66
C VAL A 60 -5.15 -10.07 -4.53
N ALA A 61 -3.95 -10.64 -4.52
CA ALA A 61 -2.94 -10.25 -3.55
C ALA A 61 -2.73 -8.73 -3.62
N SER A 62 -2.71 -8.08 -2.48
CA SER A 62 -2.58 -6.62 -2.46
C SER A 62 -1.91 -6.14 -1.18
N CYS A 63 -1.47 -4.89 -1.22
CA CYS A 63 -1.03 -4.20 -0.02
C CYS A 63 -1.37 -2.73 -0.14
N LEU A 64 -1.34 -2.04 0.98
CA LEU A 64 -1.66 -0.63 1.06
C LEU A 64 -0.45 0.14 1.54
N VAL A 65 -0.04 1.15 0.78
CA VAL A 65 1.01 2.08 1.19
C VAL A 65 0.32 3.38 1.58
N LEU A 66 0.49 3.77 2.83
CA LEU A 66 -0.36 4.78 3.45
C LEU A 66 0.48 5.78 4.23
N ASP A 67 0.26 7.08 3.97
CA ASP A 67 0.87 8.11 4.78
C ASP A 67 0.21 8.10 6.16
N VAL A 68 1.02 8.16 7.20
CA VAL A 68 0.53 8.18 8.58
C VAL A 68 -0.29 9.45 8.84
N ARG A 69 0.00 10.52 8.13
CA ARG A 69 -0.73 11.78 8.25
C ARG A 69 -1.51 12.05 6.98
N LEU A 70 -2.82 12.02 7.09
CA LEU A 70 -3.73 12.34 5.99
C LEU A 70 -4.66 13.47 6.42
N PRO A 71 -5.09 14.32 5.48
CA PRO A 71 -6.06 15.37 5.82
C PRO A 71 -7.35 14.80 6.41
N GLY A 72 -7.74 15.30 7.56
CA GLY A 72 -9.02 14.96 8.17
C GLY A 72 -9.10 13.59 8.82
N LEU A 73 -8.15 12.71 8.57
CA LEU A 73 -8.16 11.37 9.14
C LEU A 73 -6.73 10.85 9.21
N SER A 74 -6.27 10.48 10.39
CA SER A 74 -4.91 9.94 10.51
C SER A 74 -4.84 8.54 9.91
N GLY A 75 -3.64 8.12 9.51
CA GLY A 75 -3.43 6.77 9.03
C GLY A 75 -3.80 5.71 10.06
N LEU A 76 -3.59 6.01 11.35
CA LEU A 76 -3.98 5.10 12.43
C LEU A 76 -5.49 4.93 12.51
N ASP A 77 -6.24 6.02 12.37
CA ASP A 77 -7.70 5.93 12.40
C ASP A 77 -8.20 5.16 11.19
N PHE A 78 -7.58 5.35 10.04
CA PHE A 78 -7.95 4.61 8.86
C PHE A 78 -7.66 3.11 9.02
N GLN A 79 -6.53 2.78 9.64
CA GLN A 79 -6.20 1.39 9.94
C GLN A 79 -7.31 0.74 10.79
N THR A 80 -7.80 1.49 11.77
CA THR A 80 -8.91 1.02 12.61
C THR A 80 -10.19 0.84 11.79
N GLU A 81 -10.50 1.79 10.91
CA GLU A 81 -11.70 1.70 10.07
C GLU A 81 -11.65 0.50 9.14
N LEU A 82 -10.48 0.21 8.57
CA LEU A 82 -10.33 -0.99 7.74
C LEU A 82 -10.61 -2.26 8.53
N ALA A 83 -10.06 -2.35 9.73
CA ALA A 83 -10.30 -3.51 10.59
C ALA A 83 -11.78 -3.66 10.93
N MET A 84 -12.46 -2.55 11.23
CA MET A 84 -13.89 -2.57 11.54
C MET A 84 -14.73 -2.94 10.33
N ALA A 85 -14.28 -2.61 9.14
CA ALA A 85 -14.96 -2.99 7.91
C ALA A 85 -14.60 -4.40 7.45
N ASN A 86 -13.82 -5.11 8.24
CA ASN A 86 -13.36 -6.46 7.94
C ASN A 86 -12.55 -6.52 6.64
N ILE A 87 -11.81 -5.47 6.37
CA ILE A 87 -10.89 -5.41 5.21
C ILE A 87 -9.48 -5.72 5.72
N HIS A 88 -8.98 -6.87 5.33
CA HIS A 88 -7.67 -7.37 5.78
C HIS A 88 -6.64 -7.21 4.67
N VAL A 89 -6.07 -6.02 4.57
CA VAL A 89 -5.02 -5.73 3.62
C VAL A 89 -3.74 -5.36 4.39
N PRO A 90 -2.59 -5.93 4.02
CA PRO A 90 -1.33 -5.57 4.69
C PRO A 90 -1.02 -4.09 4.46
N ILE A 91 -0.57 -3.41 5.50
CA ILE A 91 -0.33 -1.97 5.45
C ILE A 91 1.14 -1.66 5.68
N ILE A 92 1.69 -0.82 4.82
CA ILE A 92 3.01 -0.22 4.97
C ILE A 92 2.78 1.28 5.16
N PHE A 93 3.27 1.81 6.27
CA PHE A 93 3.13 3.24 6.54
C PHE A 93 4.33 4.03 6.04
N MET A 94 4.06 5.22 5.54
CA MET A 94 5.10 6.22 5.26
C MET A 94 5.01 7.26 6.36
N THR A 95 6.15 7.62 6.94
CA THR A 95 6.19 8.54 8.07
C THR A 95 7.18 9.66 7.82
N GLY A 96 6.90 10.84 8.37
CA GLY A 96 7.86 11.92 8.40
C GLY A 96 8.61 11.94 9.74
N HIS A 97 9.44 12.94 9.93
CA HIS A 97 10.16 13.12 11.19
C HIS A 97 9.18 13.39 12.32
N GLY A 98 9.47 12.86 13.49
CA GLY A 98 8.69 13.14 14.69
C GLY A 98 7.46 12.26 14.87
N ASP A 99 7.24 11.30 14.00
CA ASP A 99 6.06 10.44 14.08
C ASP A 99 6.34 9.09 14.72
N ILE A 100 7.41 8.98 15.53
CA ILE A 100 7.78 7.71 16.14
C ILE A 100 6.68 7.11 17.02
N PRO A 101 6.00 7.88 17.89
CA PRO A 101 4.92 7.29 18.70
C PRO A 101 3.78 6.75 17.85
N MET A 102 3.38 7.45 16.78
CA MET A 102 2.34 6.99 15.87
C MET A 102 2.78 5.72 15.15
N THR A 103 4.06 5.67 14.74
CA THR A 103 4.61 4.52 14.06
C THR A 103 4.58 3.28 14.96
N VAL A 104 4.97 3.42 16.21
CA VAL A 104 4.93 2.31 17.17
C VAL A 104 3.50 1.79 17.32
N ARG A 105 2.54 2.69 17.45
CA ARG A 105 1.13 2.30 17.57
C ARG A 105 0.63 1.56 16.34
N ALA A 106 1.02 2.03 15.16
CA ALA A 106 0.65 1.39 13.90
C ALA A 106 1.20 -0.03 13.81
N MET A 107 2.45 -0.22 14.21
CA MET A 107 3.08 -1.54 14.18
C MET A 107 2.42 -2.47 15.19
N LYS A 108 2.09 -1.98 16.38
CA LYS A 108 1.40 -2.77 17.38
C LYS A 108 -0.01 -3.17 16.92
N ALA A 109 -0.63 -2.36 16.07
CA ALA A 109 -1.95 -2.66 15.52
C ALA A 109 -1.90 -3.56 14.30
N GLY A 110 -0.72 -4.01 13.89
CA GLY A 110 -0.59 -5.03 12.85
C GLY A 110 -0.03 -4.57 11.51
N ALA A 111 0.45 -3.34 11.40
CA ALA A 111 1.09 -2.91 10.16
C ALA A 111 2.30 -3.80 9.86
N ILE A 112 2.57 -4.01 8.56
CA ILE A 112 3.68 -4.85 8.14
C ILE A 112 5.01 -4.15 8.36
N ASP A 113 5.06 -2.85 8.03
CA ASP A 113 6.30 -2.11 8.10
C ASP A 113 6.00 -0.60 8.06
N PHE A 114 7.04 0.18 8.27
CA PHE A 114 6.97 1.62 8.06
C PHE A 114 8.27 2.09 7.42
N LEU A 115 8.18 3.16 6.63
CA LEU A 115 9.34 3.75 5.99
C LEU A 115 9.35 5.25 6.28
N THR A 116 10.52 5.77 6.65
CA THR A 116 10.67 7.19 6.91
C THR A 116 10.92 7.93 5.60
N LYS A 117 10.20 9.01 5.37
CA LYS A 117 10.44 9.87 4.21
C LYS A 117 11.64 10.78 4.48
N PRO A 118 12.58 10.92 3.54
CA PRO A 118 12.66 10.18 2.28
C PRO A 118 13.15 8.75 2.50
N PHE A 119 12.68 7.84 1.66
CA PHE A 119 13.11 6.44 1.72
C PHE A 119 13.79 6.07 0.40
N ARG A 120 14.53 4.96 0.43
CA ARG A 120 15.16 4.44 -0.78
C ARG A 120 14.15 3.61 -1.56
N HIS A 121 14.25 3.64 -2.87
CA HIS A 121 13.35 2.85 -3.72
C HIS A 121 13.38 1.37 -3.33
N GLN A 122 14.57 0.82 -3.08
CA GLN A 122 14.70 -0.59 -2.75
C GLN A 122 14.04 -0.93 -1.41
N GLU A 123 14.08 -0.02 -0.44
CA GLU A 123 13.39 -0.23 0.83
C GLU A 123 11.89 -0.38 0.62
N MET A 124 11.31 0.48 -0.22
CA MET A 124 9.88 0.40 -0.52
C MET A 124 9.55 -0.87 -1.28
N LEU A 125 10.35 -1.23 -2.27
CA LEU A 125 10.10 -2.45 -3.04
C LEU A 125 10.20 -3.70 -2.17
N ASP A 126 11.16 -3.75 -1.25
CA ASP A 126 11.31 -4.89 -0.34
C ASP A 126 10.11 -4.99 0.61
N ALA A 127 9.66 -3.86 1.14
CA ALA A 127 8.52 -3.84 2.05
C ALA A 127 7.25 -4.31 1.34
N VAL A 128 7.02 -3.84 0.11
CA VAL A 128 5.86 -4.23 -0.68
C VAL A 128 5.92 -5.71 -1.03
N ALA A 129 7.08 -6.23 -1.41
CA ALA A 129 7.23 -7.64 -1.72
C ALA A 129 6.86 -8.51 -0.51
N THR A 130 7.34 -8.13 0.67
CA THR A 130 7.02 -8.84 1.91
C THR A 130 5.52 -8.77 2.21
N ALA A 131 4.92 -7.60 2.03
CA ALA A 131 3.50 -7.42 2.32
C ALA A 131 2.62 -8.27 1.39
N ILE A 132 2.94 -8.29 0.12
CA ILE A 132 2.15 -9.03 -0.88
C ILE A 132 2.21 -10.54 -0.63
N GLU A 133 3.33 -11.03 -0.12
CA GLU A 133 3.47 -12.45 0.19
C GLU A 133 2.67 -12.91 1.39
N ARG A 134 2.18 -11.96 2.18
CA ARG A 134 1.37 -12.29 3.34
C ARG A 134 -0.08 -12.47 2.94
#